data_72151b3dca9922727b6af70f4f370f4f
#
_entry.id   72151b3dca9922727b6af70f4f370f4f
#
_cell.length_a   1.000
_cell.length_b   1.000
_cell.length_c   1.000
_cell.angle_alpha   90.00
_cell.angle_beta   90.00
_cell.angle_gamma   90.00
#
_symmetry.space_group_name_H-M   'P 1'
#
loop_
_entity.id
_entity.type
_entity.pdbx_description
1 polymer ?
#
loop_
_entity_poly.entity_id
_entity_poly.type
_entity_poly.pdbx_seq_one_letter_code
_entity_poly.pdbx_strand_id
1 'polypeptide(L)'
;MKKTLFVLAAASSITMTACKKQDFADSYADPSKISKTTVEKEFAGFLNSNQTYVLPSYWNYFVVLRTTVNRYTQSVGWTNSTAQYVPGGAGITDRWNNFYSSFVAQYRELQNVYAMLSADDQADRRIFVIAATIYFYDHTQKVVDLHGDIPWTDAGKLSANGGDYIKSLPKYDKADAIYTKMLDDLKGFSDELNTINVKAGIQAGFKTQDFINKGNLVLWKKYCNSLRLRILTRVAKTPAFQSRAAAEINGILSNAAQYPVITDNADNIQVKVFDLNTDINAKGFRSGLEDWDGNVAGKAMIDHMNTNGDPRLRAIFEPGANANGIYNGLDPMLDASSQTTLVSGGTLALYNRSTLSRNQFFPGILMNAAEVSFLVAEAKLRAGDDAGAKAAYNDGIAKSVNFYYWLRTLSNDNTSGALTPTSAAEIALYTASAGVNWDLALSSDDKLKLIATQKWIHFNVVQPLENWSEIRRLHAPVFNFWVDNSNAQKQPPYRWIYPSSENTYNTANYATVQANDNLTTRIFWDIR
;
A
#
# COMPACT_ATOMS: atom_id res chain seq x y z
N MET A 1 -7.56 -27.43 78.12
CA MET A 1 -6.87 -27.69 76.85
C MET A 1 -7.79 -28.09 75.67
N LYS A 2 -8.93 -28.77 75.82
CA LYS A 2 -9.81 -29.18 74.70
C LYS A 2 -10.66 -28.07 74.11
N LYS A 3 -10.96 -26.98 74.82
CA LYS A 3 -11.74 -25.85 74.32
C LYS A 3 -10.92 -24.84 73.52
N THR A 4 -9.62 -24.73 73.78
CA THR A 4 -8.70 -23.83 73.04
C THR A 4 -8.29 -24.39 71.68
N LEU A 5 -8.30 -25.69 71.48
CA LEU A 5 -8.01 -26.35 70.22
C LEU A 5 -9.16 -26.18 69.19
N PHE A 6 -10.40 -26.11 69.68
CA PHE A 6 -11.58 -25.91 68.76
C PHE A 6 -11.69 -24.48 68.21
N VAL A 7 -11.23 -23.50 68.96
CA VAL A 7 -11.22 -22.11 68.51
C VAL A 7 -10.12 -21.86 67.45
N LEU A 8 -8.96 -22.52 67.58
CA LEU A 8 -7.90 -22.43 66.56
C LEU A 8 -8.28 -23.17 65.26
N ALA A 9 -9.00 -24.29 65.33
CA ALA A 9 -9.46 -25.00 64.15
C ALA A 9 -10.57 -24.23 63.37
N ALA A 10 -11.46 -23.52 64.11
CA ALA A 10 -12.47 -22.65 63.47
C ALA A 10 -11.87 -21.39 62.87
N ALA A 11 -10.79 -20.81 63.45
CA ALA A 11 -10.09 -19.65 62.86
C ALA A 11 -9.31 -19.99 61.60
N SER A 12 -8.77 -21.23 61.48
CA SER A 12 -8.07 -21.70 60.28
C SER A 12 -9.01 -22.00 59.10
N SER A 13 -10.30 -22.24 59.33
CA SER A 13 -11.29 -22.50 58.26
C SER A 13 -11.82 -21.25 57.61
N ILE A 14 -11.66 -20.07 58.21
CA ILE A 14 -12.15 -18.79 57.68
C ILE A 14 -11.13 -18.13 56.74
N THR A 15 -9.87 -18.56 56.76
CA THR A 15 -8.83 -17.96 55.93
C THR A 15 -8.67 -18.61 54.52
N MET A 16 -9.47 -19.64 54.19
CA MET A 16 -9.39 -20.29 52.86
C MET A 16 -10.45 -19.82 51.84
N THR A 17 -11.18 -18.76 52.14
CA THR A 17 -11.99 -18.06 51.11
C THR A 17 -11.25 -16.89 50.52
N ALA A 18 -9.92 -16.97 50.44
CA ALA A 18 -9.11 -15.94 49.83
C ALA A 18 -9.28 -15.94 48.30
N CYS A 19 -9.87 -14.92 47.79
CA CYS A 19 -9.85 -14.37 46.46
C CYS A 19 -9.71 -15.41 45.33
N LYS A 20 -10.82 -15.79 44.75
CA LYS A 20 -10.75 -16.39 43.41
C LYS A 20 -10.00 -15.42 42.51
N LYS A 21 -9.03 -15.92 41.76
CA LYS A 21 -8.23 -15.14 40.80
C LYS A 21 -9.08 -14.29 39.84
N GLN A 22 -10.32 -14.73 39.63
CA GLN A 22 -11.36 -14.07 38.86
C GLN A 22 -11.88 -12.77 39.53
N ASP A 23 -12.19 -12.84 40.84
CA ASP A 23 -12.73 -11.70 41.61
C ASP A 23 -11.70 -10.59 41.76
N PHE A 24 -10.40 -10.94 41.80
CA PHE A 24 -9.30 -9.97 41.80
C PHE A 24 -9.14 -9.31 40.45
N ALA A 25 -9.20 -10.08 39.36
CA ALA A 25 -9.13 -9.54 37.97
C ALA A 25 -10.32 -8.62 37.64
N ASP A 26 -11.52 -8.94 38.16
CA ASP A 26 -12.72 -8.12 37.93
C ASP A 26 -12.73 -6.84 38.79
N SER A 27 -12.12 -6.87 40.00
CA SER A 27 -12.02 -5.72 40.91
C SER A 27 -10.86 -4.78 40.62
N TYR A 28 -9.80 -5.27 39.97
CA TYR A 28 -8.59 -4.53 39.63
C TYR A 28 -8.29 -4.62 38.13
N ALA A 29 -9.32 -4.49 37.30
CA ALA A 29 -9.13 -4.34 35.88
C ALA A 29 -8.21 -3.12 35.62
N ASP A 30 -7.06 -3.35 35.02
CA ASP A 30 -6.16 -2.28 34.63
C ASP A 30 -6.93 -1.32 33.72
N PRO A 31 -7.16 -0.05 34.13
CA PRO A 31 -7.93 0.90 33.33
C PRO A 31 -7.25 1.25 32.00
N SER A 32 -5.98 0.90 31.83
CA SER A 32 -5.27 1.02 30.55
C SER A 32 -5.53 -0.17 29.61
N LYS A 33 -6.14 -1.25 30.09
CA LYS A 33 -6.47 -2.45 29.32
C LYS A 33 -7.97 -2.52 29.06
N ILE A 34 -8.33 -2.68 27.77
CA ILE A 34 -9.71 -2.95 27.37
C ILE A 34 -10.02 -4.41 27.74
N SER A 35 -10.84 -4.61 28.79
CA SER A 35 -11.28 -5.94 29.22
C SER A 35 -12.43 -6.51 28.38
N LYS A 36 -13.17 -5.63 27.67
CA LYS A 36 -14.25 -5.99 26.73
C LYS A 36 -14.22 -5.06 25.53
N THR A 37 -14.21 -5.65 24.36
CA THR A 37 -14.24 -4.92 23.09
C THR A 37 -15.47 -5.30 22.26
N THR A 38 -15.69 -4.61 21.17
CA THR A 38 -16.75 -4.88 20.19
C THR A 38 -16.16 -4.94 18.79
N VAL A 39 -16.87 -5.58 17.86
CA VAL A 39 -16.46 -5.66 16.45
C VAL A 39 -16.23 -4.27 15.86
N GLU A 40 -17.04 -3.29 16.24
CA GLU A 40 -16.92 -1.90 15.80
C GLU A 40 -15.59 -1.27 16.23
N LYS A 41 -15.20 -1.46 17.49
CA LYS A 41 -13.94 -0.93 18.04
C LYS A 41 -12.71 -1.66 17.46
N GLU A 42 -12.79 -2.99 17.37
CA GLU A 42 -11.74 -3.80 16.74
C GLU A 42 -11.52 -3.40 15.28
N PHE A 43 -12.59 -3.10 14.55
CA PHE A 43 -12.52 -2.61 13.17
C PHE A 43 -11.74 -1.29 13.09
N ALA A 44 -12.07 -0.30 13.92
CA ALA A 44 -11.34 0.97 13.96
C ALA A 44 -9.86 0.77 14.37
N GLY A 45 -9.60 -0.06 15.39
CA GLY A 45 -8.26 -0.42 15.82
C GLY A 45 -7.46 -1.10 14.70
N PHE A 46 -8.08 -2.02 13.98
CA PHE A 46 -7.48 -2.69 12.83
C PHE A 46 -7.11 -1.71 11.71
N LEU A 47 -8.03 -0.84 11.30
CA LEU A 47 -7.73 0.17 10.28
C LEU A 47 -6.55 1.07 10.71
N ASN A 48 -6.50 1.44 11.99
CA ASN A 48 -5.45 2.29 12.53
C ASN A 48 -4.08 1.59 12.64
N SER A 49 -4.06 0.28 12.87
CA SER A 49 -2.83 -0.49 13.14
C SER A 49 -1.78 -0.44 12.02
N ASN A 50 -2.18 -0.06 10.80
CA ASN A 50 -1.31 0.05 9.63
C ASN A 50 -1.12 1.49 9.12
N GLN A 51 -1.54 2.50 9.87
CA GLN A 51 -1.51 3.90 9.42
C GLN A 51 -0.11 4.37 9.00
N THR A 52 0.95 3.93 9.66
CA THR A 52 2.35 4.28 9.35
C THR A 52 2.75 3.90 7.92
N TYR A 53 2.16 2.83 7.37
CA TYR A 53 2.41 2.34 6.01
C TYR A 53 1.36 2.76 4.98
N VAL A 54 0.39 3.56 5.40
CA VAL A 54 -0.64 4.16 4.54
C VAL A 54 -0.44 5.66 4.41
N LEU A 55 -0.28 6.35 5.54
CA LEU A 55 0.01 7.78 5.54
C LEU A 55 1.46 8.05 5.15
N PRO A 56 1.77 9.18 4.50
CA PRO A 56 3.14 9.63 4.32
C PRO A 56 3.79 9.91 5.68
N SER A 57 4.62 8.98 6.13
CA SER A 57 5.29 9.01 7.42
C SER A 57 6.81 9.10 7.27
N TYR A 58 7.50 9.60 8.30
CA TYR A 58 8.97 9.63 8.34
C TYR A 58 9.55 8.23 8.13
N TRP A 59 9.14 7.27 8.98
CA TRP A 59 9.76 5.96 9.02
C TRP A 59 9.60 5.20 7.70
N ASN A 60 8.36 5.15 7.18
CA ASN A 60 8.08 4.47 5.93
C ASN A 60 8.88 5.07 4.75
N TYR A 61 8.91 6.41 4.67
CA TYR A 61 9.58 7.08 3.54
C TYR A 61 11.10 7.13 3.69
N PHE A 62 11.61 7.47 4.87
CA PHE A 62 13.05 7.60 5.09
C PHE A 62 13.77 6.25 5.11
N VAL A 63 13.27 5.30 5.92
CA VAL A 63 13.98 4.04 6.20
C VAL A 63 13.64 2.98 5.16
N VAL A 64 12.36 2.90 4.73
CA VAL A 64 11.88 1.80 3.90
C VAL A 64 11.89 2.17 2.41
N LEU A 65 11.10 3.15 2.00
CA LEU A 65 10.80 3.39 0.58
C LEU A 65 11.93 4.12 -0.16
N ARG A 66 12.52 5.14 0.45
CA ARG A 66 13.54 5.96 -0.20
C ARG A 66 14.81 5.17 -0.52
N THR A 67 15.23 4.30 0.38
CA THR A 67 16.44 3.50 0.24
C THR A 67 16.23 2.25 -0.61
N THR A 68 15.00 1.95 -1.01
CA THR A 68 14.62 0.74 -1.74
C THR A 68 13.81 1.10 -3.00
N VAL A 69 12.52 0.92 -2.95
CA VAL A 69 11.65 0.95 -4.14
C VAL A 69 11.67 2.28 -4.90
N ASN A 70 11.86 3.42 -4.22
CA ASN A 70 11.96 4.70 -4.91
C ASN A 70 13.24 4.82 -5.74
N ARG A 71 14.34 4.17 -5.32
CA ARG A 71 15.56 4.02 -6.14
C ARG A 71 15.35 3.03 -7.26
N TYR A 72 14.74 1.88 -7.00
CA TYR A 72 14.52 0.83 -8.00
C TYR A 72 13.61 1.30 -9.15
N THR A 73 12.73 2.24 -8.87
CA THR A 73 11.84 2.87 -9.86
C THR A 73 12.38 4.18 -10.44
N GLN A 74 13.56 4.63 -9.99
CA GLN A 74 14.09 5.96 -10.32
C GLN A 74 13.09 7.11 -10.11
N SER A 75 12.18 6.95 -9.17
CA SER A 75 11.27 8.03 -8.76
C SER A 75 12.01 9.14 -8.04
N VAL A 76 13.08 8.81 -7.32
CA VAL A 76 14.01 9.78 -6.70
C VAL A 76 15.40 9.67 -7.30
N GLY A 77 16.12 10.78 -7.33
CA GLY A 77 17.57 10.79 -7.59
C GLY A 77 18.34 10.50 -6.30
N TRP A 78 19.49 9.87 -6.41
CA TRP A 78 20.40 9.61 -5.28
C TRP A 78 21.84 9.59 -5.72
N THR A 79 22.75 9.88 -4.82
CA THR A 79 24.19 9.70 -5.04
C THR A 79 24.54 8.23 -4.94
N ASN A 80 25.22 7.70 -5.97
CA ASN A 80 25.65 6.30 -6.03
C ASN A 80 26.56 5.94 -4.85
N SER A 81 26.32 4.76 -4.29
CA SER A 81 27.08 4.23 -3.16
C SER A 81 27.14 2.71 -3.20
N THR A 82 28.09 2.13 -2.46
CA THR A 82 28.18 0.68 -2.30
C THR A 82 26.94 0.11 -1.61
N ALA A 83 26.55 -1.10 -1.99
CA ALA A 83 25.38 -1.83 -1.48
C ALA A 83 24.02 -1.15 -1.70
N GLN A 84 23.94 -0.18 -2.61
CA GLN A 84 22.74 0.64 -2.82
C GLN A 84 21.49 -0.14 -3.30
N TYR A 85 21.67 -1.35 -3.81
CA TYR A 85 20.56 -2.20 -4.27
C TYR A 85 20.21 -3.33 -3.30
N VAL A 86 20.91 -3.43 -2.18
CA VAL A 86 20.57 -4.36 -1.12
C VAL A 86 19.56 -3.69 -0.19
N PRO A 87 18.34 -4.22 -0.04
CA PRO A 87 17.38 -3.64 0.88
C PRO A 87 17.94 -3.64 2.30
N GLY A 88 17.89 -2.50 2.98
CA GLY A 88 18.40 -2.36 4.35
C GLY A 88 17.65 -3.24 5.33
N GLY A 89 18.39 -4.01 6.16
CA GLY A 89 17.80 -4.94 7.12
C GLY A 89 16.80 -4.30 8.10
N ALA A 90 17.06 -3.05 8.52
CA ALA A 90 16.13 -2.31 9.38
C ALA A 90 14.77 -2.08 8.71
N GLY A 91 14.75 -1.65 7.44
CA GLY A 91 13.51 -1.40 6.71
C GLY A 91 12.71 -2.67 6.45
N ILE A 92 13.39 -3.77 6.06
CA ILE A 92 12.75 -5.08 5.87
C ILE A 92 12.13 -5.57 7.17
N THR A 93 12.90 -5.57 8.25
CA THR A 93 12.47 -6.05 9.57
C THR A 93 11.30 -5.24 10.11
N ASP A 94 11.35 -3.92 10.00
CA ASP A 94 10.28 -3.06 10.49
C ASP A 94 8.98 -3.28 9.71
N ARG A 95 9.03 -3.31 8.38
CA ARG A 95 7.86 -3.56 7.53
C ARG A 95 7.23 -4.93 7.81
N TRP A 96 8.07 -5.97 7.95
CA TRP A 96 7.64 -7.32 8.27
C TRP A 96 7.01 -7.41 9.66
N ASN A 97 7.69 -6.91 10.67
CA ASN A 97 7.20 -6.95 12.05
C ASN A 97 5.90 -6.17 12.22
N ASN A 98 5.79 -4.98 11.63
CA ASN A 98 4.55 -4.21 11.68
C ASN A 98 3.39 -4.96 11.02
N PHE A 99 3.62 -5.60 9.87
CA PHE A 99 2.60 -6.38 9.20
C PHE A 99 2.09 -7.52 10.09
N TYR A 100 2.96 -8.26 10.77
CA TYR A 100 2.54 -9.41 11.57
C TYR A 100 2.12 -9.07 12.99
N SER A 101 2.91 -8.30 13.73
CA SER A 101 2.68 -8.05 15.15
C SER A 101 1.61 -6.99 15.43
N SER A 102 1.33 -6.11 14.46
CA SER A 102 0.28 -5.10 14.54
C SER A 102 -0.91 -5.48 13.67
N PHE A 103 -0.73 -5.47 12.35
CA PHE A 103 -1.81 -5.51 11.38
C PHE A 103 -2.50 -6.87 11.31
N VAL A 104 -1.74 -7.97 11.10
CA VAL A 104 -2.30 -9.33 11.08
C VAL A 104 -2.87 -9.71 12.44
N ALA A 105 -2.16 -9.41 13.54
CA ALA A 105 -2.63 -9.71 14.88
C ALA A 105 -3.97 -9.03 15.19
N GLN A 106 -4.11 -7.74 14.86
CA GLN A 106 -5.34 -6.99 15.06
C GLN A 106 -6.48 -7.49 14.15
N TYR A 107 -6.17 -7.90 12.92
CA TYR A 107 -7.16 -8.53 12.04
C TYR A 107 -7.69 -9.85 12.62
N ARG A 108 -6.81 -10.68 13.19
CA ARG A 108 -7.23 -11.93 13.85
C ARG A 108 -8.07 -11.67 15.10
N GLU A 109 -7.76 -10.65 15.87
CA GLU A 109 -8.57 -10.28 17.03
C GLU A 109 -9.97 -9.81 16.62
N LEU A 110 -10.08 -9.00 15.59
CA LEU A 110 -11.38 -8.67 14.98
C LEU A 110 -12.18 -9.94 14.62
N GLN A 111 -11.52 -10.92 13.98
CA GLN A 111 -12.17 -12.19 13.61
C GLN A 111 -12.60 -12.99 14.85
N ASN A 112 -11.76 -13.04 15.90
CA ASN A 112 -12.08 -13.73 17.15
C ASN A 112 -13.29 -13.10 17.84
N VAL A 113 -13.31 -11.77 17.98
CA VAL A 113 -14.43 -11.04 18.60
C VAL A 113 -15.72 -11.24 17.81
N TYR A 114 -15.64 -11.20 16.48
CA TYR A 114 -16.79 -11.47 15.62
C TYR A 114 -17.29 -12.92 15.76
N ALA A 115 -16.41 -13.90 15.82
CA ALA A 115 -16.78 -15.31 15.96
C ALA A 115 -17.47 -15.65 17.30
N MET A 116 -17.26 -14.84 18.35
CA MET A 116 -17.90 -15.00 19.65
C MET A 116 -19.33 -14.48 19.70
N LEU A 117 -19.78 -13.75 18.68
CA LEU A 117 -21.15 -13.21 18.62
C LEU A 117 -22.17 -14.31 18.30
N SER A 118 -23.44 -14.06 18.64
CA SER A 118 -24.57 -14.85 18.16
C SER A 118 -24.66 -14.81 16.62
N ALA A 119 -25.30 -15.79 16.02
CA ALA A 119 -25.48 -15.83 14.56
C ALA A 119 -26.20 -14.56 14.02
N ASP A 120 -27.20 -14.06 14.75
CA ASP A 120 -27.93 -12.83 14.37
C ASP A 120 -27.03 -11.60 14.47
N ASP A 121 -26.23 -11.49 15.54
CA ASP A 121 -25.27 -10.40 15.70
C ASP A 121 -24.13 -10.46 14.66
N GLN A 122 -23.71 -11.65 14.27
CA GLN A 122 -22.74 -11.83 13.18
C GLN A 122 -23.34 -11.35 11.84
N ALA A 123 -24.57 -11.72 11.54
CA ALA A 123 -25.26 -11.27 10.32
C ALA A 123 -25.37 -9.74 10.28
N ASP A 124 -25.75 -9.12 11.39
CA ASP A 124 -25.87 -7.65 11.50
C ASP A 124 -24.54 -6.92 11.31
N ARG A 125 -23.43 -7.49 11.80
CA ARG A 125 -22.09 -6.86 11.78
C ARG A 125 -21.22 -7.37 10.64
N ARG A 126 -21.78 -8.13 9.72
CA ARG A 126 -21.05 -8.71 8.58
C ARG A 126 -20.26 -7.68 7.77
N ILE A 127 -20.79 -6.46 7.64
CA ILE A 127 -20.13 -5.37 6.89
C ILE A 127 -18.74 -5.01 7.44
N PHE A 128 -18.52 -5.07 8.75
CA PHE A 128 -17.22 -4.79 9.35
C PHE A 128 -16.16 -5.82 8.93
N VAL A 129 -16.55 -7.09 8.87
CA VAL A 129 -15.64 -8.17 8.44
C VAL A 129 -15.32 -8.05 6.95
N ILE A 130 -16.32 -7.76 6.12
CA ILE A 130 -16.10 -7.55 4.69
C ILE A 130 -15.14 -6.38 4.46
N ALA A 131 -15.41 -5.23 5.04
CA ALA A 131 -14.58 -4.04 4.90
C ALA A 131 -13.15 -4.25 5.43
N ALA A 132 -13.01 -4.87 6.60
CA ALA A 132 -11.72 -5.22 7.17
C ALA A 132 -10.95 -6.17 6.25
N THR A 133 -11.60 -7.18 5.68
CA THR A 133 -10.93 -8.17 4.82
C THR A 133 -10.49 -7.55 3.48
N ILE A 134 -11.28 -6.65 2.89
CA ILE A 134 -10.88 -5.90 1.68
C ILE A 134 -9.60 -5.11 1.96
N TYR A 135 -9.55 -4.37 3.07
CA TYR A 135 -8.37 -3.60 3.48
C TYR A 135 -7.17 -4.51 3.82
N PHE A 136 -7.42 -5.64 4.49
CA PHE A 136 -6.40 -6.64 4.77
C PHE A 136 -5.78 -7.20 3.49
N TYR A 137 -6.58 -7.47 2.46
CA TYR A 137 -6.11 -8.03 1.20
C TYR A 137 -5.32 -7.04 0.35
N ASP A 138 -5.65 -5.76 0.36
CA ASP A 138 -4.83 -4.72 -0.28
C ASP A 138 -3.40 -4.71 0.30
N HIS A 139 -3.27 -4.81 1.62
CA HIS A 139 -1.95 -4.84 2.26
C HIS A 139 -1.25 -6.20 2.18
N THR A 140 -1.98 -7.30 2.19
CA THR A 140 -1.45 -8.66 1.95
C THR A 140 -0.82 -8.73 0.55
N GLN A 141 -1.50 -8.23 -0.49
CA GLN A 141 -0.96 -8.15 -1.84
C GLN A 141 0.43 -7.49 -1.85
N LYS A 142 0.56 -6.32 -1.21
CA LYS A 142 1.83 -5.58 -1.16
C LYS A 142 2.96 -6.38 -0.51
N VAL A 143 2.67 -7.14 0.55
CA VAL A 143 3.68 -7.96 1.24
C VAL A 143 4.05 -9.20 0.41
N VAL A 144 3.08 -9.85 -0.24
CA VAL A 144 3.34 -10.94 -1.19
C VAL A 144 4.16 -10.43 -2.37
N ASP A 145 3.86 -9.24 -2.89
CA ASP A 145 4.61 -8.63 -4.00
C ASP A 145 6.05 -8.26 -3.63
N LEU A 146 6.34 -8.07 -2.34
CA LEU A 146 7.71 -7.85 -1.84
C LEU A 146 8.47 -9.17 -1.66
N HIS A 147 7.84 -10.19 -1.07
CA HIS A 147 8.54 -11.36 -0.53
C HIS A 147 8.22 -12.69 -1.22
N GLY A 148 7.11 -12.79 -1.97
CA GLY A 148 6.61 -14.05 -2.52
C GLY A 148 5.79 -14.84 -1.52
N ASP A 149 6.17 -16.09 -1.24
CA ASP A 149 5.52 -16.93 -0.22
C ASP A 149 5.65 -16.28 1.16
N ILE A 150 4.58 -16.21 1.94
CA ILE A 150 4.58 -15.59 3.28
C ILE A 150 3.76 -16.42 4.28
N PRO A 151 4.05 -16.35 5.58
CA PRO A 151 3.13 -16.84 6.60
C PRO A 151 1.82 -16.06 6.54
N TRP A 152 0.68 -16.73 6.31
CA TRP A 152 -0.58 -16.00 6.14
C TRP A 152 -1.78 -16.66 6.80
N THR A 153 -2.11 -17.89 6.44
CA THR A 153 -3.31 -18.60 6.95
C THR A 153 -3.23 -18.83 8.46
N ASP A 154 -2.05 -19.19 8.95
CA ASP A 154 -1.82 -19.49 10.37
C ASP A 154 -1.20 -18.31 11.15
N ALA A 155 -0.84 -17.24 10.48
CA ALA A 155 -0.23 -16.09 11.15
C ALA A 155 -1.22 -15.34 12.06
N GLY A 156 -0.70 -14.80 13.16
CA GLY A 156 -1.45 -13.96 14.11
C GLY A 156 -2.40 -14.70 15.04
N LYS A 157 -2.29 -16.04 15.17
CA LYS A 157 -3.21 -16.88 15.98
C LYS A 157 -2.78 -17.09 17.42
N LEU A 158 -1.79 -16.36 17.95
CA LEU A 158 -1.28 -16.57 19.32
C LEU A 158 -2.39 -16.46 20.38
N SER A 159 -3.25 -15.45 20.29
CA SER A 159 -4.40 -15.26 21.18
C SER A 159 -5.38 -16.43 21.06
N ALA A 160 -5.77 -16.82 19.85
CA ALA A 160 -6.67 -17.95 19.60
C ALA A 160 -6.11 -19.30 20.09
N ASN A 161 -4.77 -19.45 20.10
CA ASN A 161 -4.07 -20.63 20.63
C ASN A 161 -3.79 -20.54 22.14
N GLY A 162 -4.41 -19.60 22.86
CA GLY A 162 -4.25 -19.45 24.32
C GLY A 162 -2.85 -19.03 24.76
N GLY A 163 -2.07 -18.36 23.91
CA GLY A 163 -0.69 -17.95 24.20
C GLY A 163 0.36 -19.05 23.96
N ASP A 164 -0.02 -20.20 23.40
CA ASP A 164 0.90 -21.28 23.05
C ASP A 164 1.75 -20.88 21.83
N TYR A 165 2.98 -20.47 22.09
CA TYR A 165 3.91 -19.99 21.07
C TYR A 165 4.23 -21.06 20.02
N ILE A 166 4.45 -22.30 20.44
CA ILE A 166 4.84 -23.40 19.53
C ILE A 166 3.72 -23.71 18.54
N LYS A 167 2.47 -23.74 19.00
CA LYS A 167 1.29 -23.93 18.13
C LYS A 167 1.04 -22.74 17.21
N SER A 168 1.64 -21.58 17.52
CA SER A 168 1.42 -20.32 16.81
C SER A 168 2.52 -19.99 15.81
N LEU A 169 3.52 -20.86 15.63
CA LEU A 169 4.55 -20.72 14.60
C LEU A 169 3.92 -20.96 13.21
N PRO A 170 3.76 -19.91 12.37
CA PRO A 170 2.99 -20.05 11.15
C PRO A 170 3.80 -20.69 10.02
N LYS A 171 3.14 -21.52 9.22
CA LYS A 171 3.68 -22.04 7.96
C LYS A 171 3.64 -20.96 6.88
N TYR A 172 4.54 -21.09 5.89
CA TYR A 172 4.51 -20.26 4.69
C TYR A 172 3.47 -20.78 3.72
N ASP A 173 2.54 -19.93 3.33
CA ASP A 173 1.60 -20.18 2.25
C ASP A 173 2.22 -19.78 0.91
N LYS A 174 1.86 -20.52 -0.15
CA LYS A 174 2.29 -20.19 -1.50
C LYS A 174 1.65 -18.89 -1.98
N ALA A 175 2.43 -18.03 -2.60
CA ALA A 175 1.97 -16.71 -3.07
C ALA A 175 0.79 -16.81 -4.04
N ASP A 176 0.78 -17.80 -4.95
CA ASP A 176 -0.32 -18.06 -5.88
C ASP A 176 -1.58 -18.56 -5.17
N ALA A 177 -1.44 -19.38 -4.11
CA ALA A 177 -2.57 -19.83 -3.30
C ALA A 177 -3.19 -18.66 -2.50
N ILE A 178 -2.37 -17.75 -1.97
CA ILE A 178 -2.84 -16.52 -1.32
C ILE A 178 -3.63 -15.67 -2.32
N TYR A 179 -3.11 -15.46 -3.52
CA TYR A 179 -3.80 -14.71 -4.57
C TYR A 179 -5.12 -15.37 -4.99
N THR A 180 -5.14 -16.69 -5.10
CA THR A 180 -6.36 -17.45 -5.39
C THR A 180 -7.41 -17.18 -4.32
N LYS A 181 -7.06 -17.33 -3.05
CA LYS A 181 -7.97 -17.08 -1.92
C LYS A 181 -8.47 -15.64 -1.87
N MET A 182 -7.59 -14.66 -2.06
CA MET A 182 -8.01 -13.25 -2.12
C MET A 182 -9.02 -13.00 -3.24
N LEU A 183 -8.80 -13.55 -4.43
CA LEU A 183 -9.71 -13.38 -5.56
C LEU A 183 -11.07 -14.06 -5.32
N ASP A 184 -11.09 -15.27 -4.73
CA ASP A 184 -12.32 -15.99 -4.40
C ASP A 184 -13.17 -15.21 -3.40
N ASP A 185 -12.54 -14.75 -2.32
CA ASP A 185 -13.23 -13.99 -1.26
C ASP A 185 -13.71 -12.62 -1.76
N LEU A 186 -12.87 -11.86 -2.48
CA LEU A 186 -13.26 -10.57 -3.02
C LEU A 186 -14.42 -10.68 -4.01
N LYS A 187 -14.48 -11.78 -4.79
CA LYS A 187 -15.63 -12.05 -5.64
C LYS A 187 -16.89 -12.27 -4.78
N GLY A 188 -16.80 -13.12 -3.76
CA GLY A 188 -17.89 -13.36 -2.82
C GLY A 188 -18.36 -12.09 -2.12
N PHE A 189 -17.43 -11.26 -1.62
CA PHE A 189 -17.76 -9.98 -0.98
C PHE A 189 -18.40 -9.00 -1.95
N SER A 190 -17.96 -8.95 -3.20
CA SER A 190 -18.58 -8.12 -4.21
C SER A 190 -20.03 -8.52 -4.47
N ASP A 191 -20.32 -9.82 -4.53
CA ASP A 191 -21.67 -10.35 -4.69
C ASP A 191 -22.52 -10.06 -3.43
N GLU A 192 -21.96 -10.27 -2.23
CA GLU A 192 -22.63 -9.99 -0.95
C GLU A 192 -22.94 -8.50 -0.76
N LEU A 193 -22.03 -7.61 -1.11
CA LEU A 193 -22.22 -6.16 -1.04
C LEU A 193 -23.35 -5.64 -1.96
N ASN A 194 -23.79 -6.41 -2.95
CA ASN A 194 -24.94 -6.07 -3.77
C ASN A 194 -26.29 -6.24 -3.04
N THR A 195 -26.33 -7.13 -2.06
CA THR A 195 -27.58 -7.54 -1.40
C THR A 195 -27.59 -7.26 0.11
N ILE A 196 -26.43 -6.90 0.68
CA ILE A 196 -26.31 -6.66 2.14
C ILE A 196 -27.27 -5.55 2.60
N ASN A 197 -28.07 -5.85 3.63
CA ASN A 197 -28.90 -4.87 4.30
C ASN A 197 -28.34 -4.57 5.69
N VAL A 198 -27.78 -3.39 5.86
CA VAL A 198 -27.17 -2.96 7.13
C VAL A 198 -28.22 -2.19 7.94
N LYS A 199 -28.58 -2.69 9.13
CA LYS A 199 -29.53 -2.03 10.05
C LYS A 199 -29.04 -0.62 10.41
N ALA A 200 -29.96 0.32 10.59
CA ALA A 200 -29.64 1.74 10.80
C ALA A 200 -28.66 2.00 11.97
N GLY A 201 -28.82 1.29 13.11
CA GLY A 201 -27.89 1.40 14.24
C GLY A 201 -26.49 0.91 13.93
N ILE A 202 -26.38 -0.20 13.19
CA ILE A 202 -25.08 -0.75 12.73
C ILE A 202 -24.44 0.18 11.71
N GLN A 203 -25.22 0.73 10.78
CA GLN A 203 -24.75 1.70 9.79
C GLN A 203 -24.20 2.98 10.46
N ALA A 204 -24.83 3.46 11.51
CA ALA A 204 -24.34 4.61 12.28
C ALA A 204 -23.00 4.29 12.99
N GLY A 205 -22.88 3.10 13.58
CA GLY A 205 -21.64 2.61 14.16
C GLY A 205 -20.55 2.45 13.11
N PHE A 206 -20.85 1.86 11.95
CA PHE A 206 -19.92 1.70 10.85
C PHE A 206 -19.40 3.05 10.34
N LYS A 207 -20.29 4.01 10.13
CA LYS A 207 -19.93 5.39 9.73
C LYS A 207 -18.97 6.06 10.72
N THR A 208 -19.15 5.81 12.02
CA THR A 208 -18.32 6.41 13.09
C THR A 208 -16.93 5.80 13.14
N GLN A 209 -16.80 4.48 12.94
CA GLN A 209 -15.54 3.75 13.07
C GLN A 209 -14.74 3.68 11.77
N ASP A 210 -15.41 3.83 10.62
CA ASP A 210 -14.77 3.81 9.30
C ASP A 210 -14.18 5.19 8.93
N PHE A 211 -12.90 5.39 9.16
CA PHE A 211 -12.23 6.62 8.76
C PHE A 211 -11.71 6.62 7.31
N ILE A 212 -11.86 5.50 6.58
CA ILE A 212 -11.50 5.40 5.16
C ILE A 212 -12.65 5.92 4.30
N ASN A 213 -13.81 5.26 4.34
CA ASN A 213 -14.97 5.54 3.48
C ASN A 213 -16.16 6.12 4.24
N LYS A 214 -16.06 6.38 5.56
CA LYS A 214 -17.13 6.94 6.40
C LYS A 214 -18.44 6.16 6.32
N GLY A 215 -18.33 4.83 6.26
CA GLY A 215 -19.46 3.92 6.17
C GLY A 215 -20.18 3.92 4.82
N ASN A 216 -19.59 4.49 3.77
CA ASN A 216 -20.19 4.51 2.44
C ASN A 216 -20.04 3.15 1.76
N LEU A 217 -21.13 2.39 1.69
CA LEU A 217 -21.15 1.05 1.10
C LEU A 217 -20.81 1.05 -0.40
N VAL A 218 -21.16 2.11 -1.14
CA VAL A 218 -20.82 2.24 -2.56
C VAL A 218 -19.30 2.35 -2.74
N LEU A 219 -18.61 3.12 -1.89
CA LEU A 219 -17.15 3.22 -1.92
C LEU A 219 -16.48 1.91 -1.53
N TRP A 220 -17.00 1.17 -0.55
CA TRP A 220 -16.49 -0.16 -0.20
C TRP A 220 -16.67 -1.15 -1.35
N LYS A 221 -17.80 -1.11 -2.06
CA LYS A 221 -18.03 -1.92 -3.26
C LYS A 221 -17.05 -1.55 -4.38
N LYS A 222 -16.86 -0.25 -4.64
CA LYS A 222 -15.88 0.24 -5.61
C LYS A 222 -14.46 -0.19 -5.24
N TYR A 223 -14.09 -0.10 -3.96
CA TYR A 223 -12.79 -0.56 -3.48
C TYR A 223 -12.60 -2.06 -3.73
N CYS A 224 -13.56 -2.88 -3.33
CA CYS A 224 -13.55 -4.34 -3.53
C CYS A 224 -13.30 -4.69 -5.00
N ASN A 225 -14.08 -4.13 -5.93
CA ASN A 225 -13.98 -4.45 -7.34
C ASN A 225 -12.72 -3.87 -8.00
N SER A 226 -12.27 -2.69 -7.59
CA SER A 226 -11.03 -2.09 -8.09
C SER A 226 -9.81 -2.87 -7.61
N LEU A 227 -9.83 -3.37 -6.36
CA LEU A 227 -8.79 -4.26 -5.84
C LEU A 227 -8.78 -5.61 -6.58
N ARG A 228 -9.96 -6.20 -6.84
CA ARG A 228 -10.06 -7.39 -7.70
C ARG A 228 -9.43 -7.14 -9.07
N LEU A 229 -9.77 -6.02 -9.70
CA LEU A 229 -9.22 -5.64 -11.01
C LEU A 229 -7.69 -5.52 -10.95
N ARG A 230 -7.13 -4.89 -9.91
CA ARG A 230 -5.67 -4.80 -9.70
C ARG A 230 -5.04 -6.19 -9.57
N ILE A 231 -5.57 -7.04 -8.70
CA ILE A 231 -5.04 -8.38 -8.44
C ILE A 231 -5.14 -9.27 -9.69
N LEU A 232 -6.27 -9.26 -10.39
CA LEU A 232 -6.45 -9.99 -11.66
C LEU A 232 -5.48 -9.50 -12.74
N THR A 233 -5.29 -8.18 -12.87
CA THR A 233 -4.33 -7.60 -13.82
C THR A 233 -2.89 -8.00 -13.48
N ARG A 234 -2.54 -8.07 -12.17
CA ARG A 234 -1.23 -8.51 -11.70
C ARG A 234 -0.88 -9.91 -12.19
N VAL A 235 -1.82 -10.83 -12.19
CA VAL A 235 -1.63 -12.23 -12.55
C VAL A 235 -2.06 -12.59 -13.98
N ALA A 236 -2.53 -11.62 -14.78
CA ALA A 236 -3.14 -11.85 -16.09
C ALA A 236 -2.23 -12.58 -17.10
N LYS A 237 -0.90 -12.48 -16.95
CA LYS A 237 0.06 -13.22 -17.78
C LYS A 237 0.52 -14.55 -17.16
N THR A 238 0.19 -14.82 -15.90
CA THR A 238 0.60 -16.04 -15.20
C THR A 238 -0.23 -17.22 -15.72
N PRO A 239 0.36 -18.30 -16.25
CA PRO A 239 -0.38 -19.36 -16.93
C PRO A 239 -1.57 -19.94 -16.12
N ALA A 240 -1.37 -20.14 -14.81
CA ALA A 240 -2.42 -20.67 -13.92
C ALA A 240 -3.62 -19.71 -13.74
N PHE A 241 -3.45 -18.42 -13.99
CA PHE A 241 -4.48 -17.39 -13.77
C PHE A 241 -5.03 -16.79 -15.06
N GLN A 242 -4.39 -16.98 -16.21
CA GLN A 242 -4.68 -16.26 -17.44
C GLN A 242 -6.16 -16.33 -17.83
N SER A 243 -6.75 -17.52 -17.87
CA SER A 243 -8.15 -17.71 -18.24
C SER A 243 -9.10 -17.10 -17.22
N ARG A 244 -8.80 -17.27 -15.93
CA ARG A 244 -9.57 -16.67 -14.83
C ARG A 244 -9.53 -15.14 -14.91
N ALA A 245 -8.34 -14.58 -15.07
CA ALA A 245 -8.14 -13.14 -15.14
C ALA A 245 -8.93 -12.53 -16.31
N ALA A 246 -8.83 -13.13 -17.51
CA ALA A 246 -9.58 -12.64 -18.67
C ALA A 246 -11.10 -12.68 -18.44
N ALA A 247 -11.62 -13.77 -17.90
CA ALA A 247 -13.07 -13.94 -17.65
C ALA A 247 -13.58 -12.96 -16.57
N GLU A 248 -12.89 -12.88 -15.41
CA GLU A 248 -13.33 -12.03 -14.30
C GLU A 248 -13.16 -10.53 -14.59
N ILE A 249 -12.07 -10.11 -15.26
CA ILE A 249 -11.89 -8.72 -15.72
C ILE A 249 -13.02 -8.33 -16.67
N ASN A 250 -13.31 -9.17 -17.67
CA ASN A 250 -14.43 -8.91 -18.57
C ASN A 250 -15.75 -8.81 -17.82
N GLY A 251 -16.02 -9.72 -16.86
CA GLY A 251 -17.23 -9.69 -16.02
C GLY A 251 -17.36 -8.39 -15.21
N ILE A 252 -16.26 -7.88 -14.64
CA ILE A 252 -16.25 -6.61 -13.90
C ILE A 252 -16.56 -5.43 -14.85
N LEU A 253 -15.86 -5.36 -15.99
CA LEU A 253 -15.96 -4.21 -16.87
C LEU A 253 -17.25 -4.17 -17.71
N SER A 254 -17.86 -5.33 -17.99
CA SER A 254 -19.12 -5.41 -18.73
C SER A 254 -20.36 -5.22 -17.86
N ASN A 255 -20.25 -5.28 -16.54
CA ASN A 255 -21.37 -5.14 -15.61
C ASN A 255 -21.07 -4.14 -14.48
N ALA A 256 -20.91 -2.88 -14.85
CA ALA A 256 -20.59 -1.78 -13.92
C ALA A 256 -21.68 -1.53 -12.85
N ALA A 257 -22.93 -1.94 -13.09
CA ALA A 257 -23.99 -1.82 -12.10
C ALA A 257 -23.79 -2.81 -10.93
N GLN A 258 -23.40 -4.04 -11.24
CA GLN A 258 -23.12 -5.08 -10.26
C GLN A 258 -21.72 -4.97 -9.68
N TYR A 259 -20.73 -4.62 -10.49
CA TYR A 259 -19.32 -4.55 -10.12
C TYR A 259 -18.72 -3.16 -10.36
N PRO A 260 -19.25 -2.10 -9.70
CA PRO A 260 -18.73 -0.76 -9.90
C PRO A 260 -17.27 -0.68 -9.43
N VAL A 261 -16.44 0.00 -10.22
CA VAL A 261 -15.06 0.34 -9.88
C VAL A 261 -14.93 1.84 -9.60
N ILE A 262 -13.76 2.28 -9.13
CA ILE A 262 -13.45 3.70 -8.98
C ILE A 262 -13.35 4.32 -10.37
N THR A 263 -14.14 5.36 -10.62
CA THR A 263 -14.22 6.03 -11.92
C THR A 263 -13.95 7.53 -11.87
N ASP A 264 -13.87 8.11 -10.67
CA ASP A 264 -13.64 9.54 -10.49
C ASP A 264 -12.72 9.80 -9.28
N ASN A 265 -11.98 10.91 -9.28
CA ASN A 265 -11.13 11.30 -8.16
C ASN A 265 -11.92 11.53 -6.85
N ALA A 266 -13.21 11.82 -6.92
CA ALA A 266 -14.08 11.89 -5.75
C ALA A 266 -14.30 10.52 -5.08
N ASP A 267 -14.13 9.43 -5.81
CA ASP A 267 -14.25 8.05 -5.34
C ASP A 267 -12.93 7.48 -4.77
N ASN A 268 -11.84 8.24 -4.78
CA ASN A 268 -10.54 7.76 -4.34
C ASN A 268 -10.63 7.17 -2.93
N ILE A 269 -10.14 5.96 -2.77
CA ILE A 269 -10.04 5.28 -1.48
C ILE A 269 -8.75 5.75 -0.80
N GLN A 270 -8.90 6.44 0.31
CA GLN A 270 -7.79 7.11 0.98
C GLN A 270 -8.10 7.40 2.44
N VAL A 271 -7.05 7.43 3.26
CA VAL A 271 -7.13 7.93 4.63
C VAL A 271 -6.93 9.44 4.59
N LYS A 272 -8.03 10.19 4.75
CA LYS A 272 -8.00 11.66 4.73
C LYS A 272 -7.51 12.22 6.06
N VAL A 273 -6.69 13.25 6.01
CA VAL A 273 -6.28 14.03 7.17
C VAL A 273 -7.30 15.16 7.38
N PHE A 274 -7.98 15.14 8.51
CA PHE A 274 -8.98 16.17 8.85
C PHE A 274 -8.51 17.10 9.97
N ASP A 275 -7.70 16.58 10.90
CA ASP A 275 -7.22 17.32 12.06
C ASP A 275 -5.75 16.97 12.31
N LEU A 276 -4.91 17.97 12.28
CA LEU A 276 -3.47 17.83 12.50
C LEU A 276 -3.10 17.55 13.97
N ASN A 277 -4.04 17.64 14.91
CA ASN A 277 -3.82 17.29 16.32
C ASN A 277 -4.03 15.80 16.60
N THR A 278 -4.44 15.01 15.60
CA THR A 278 -4.55 13.56 15.67
C THR A 278 -3.31 12.89 15.09
N ASP A 279 -3.16 11.58 15.34
CA ASP A 279 -2.08 10.78 14.74
C ASP A 279 -2.27 10.56 13.23
N ILE A 280 -3.47 10.84 12.69
CA ILE A 280 -3.76 10.78 11.26
C ILE A 280 -3.33 12.10 10.61
N ASN A 281 -2.05 12.20 10.27
CA ASN A 281 -1.48 13.36 9.61
C ASN A 281 -0.22 12.97 8.80
N ALA A 282 0.25 13.88 7.92
CA ALA A 282 1.44 13.68 7.11
C ALA A 282 2.64 14.55 7.54
N LYS A 283 2.68 15.02 8.81
CA LYS A 283 3.77 15.88 9.31
C LYS A 283 5.16 15.26 9.14
N GLY A 284 5.26 13.94 9.32
CA GLY A 284 6.51 13.20 9.19
C GLY A 284 7.03 13.09 7.76
N PHE A 285 6.20 13.40 6.75
CA PHE A 285 6.59 13.26 5.35
C PHE A 285 7.72 14.23 4.95
N ARG A 286 7.74 15.43 5.54
CA ARG A 286 8.80 16.39 5.29
C ARG A 286 10.17 15.78 5.55
N SER A 287 10.43 15.33 6.76
CA SER A 287 11.72 14.69 7.08
C SER A 287 11.90 13.36 6.34
N GLY A 288 10.82 12.61 6.12
CA GLY A 288 10.86 11.35 5.36
C GLY A 288 11.37 11.51 3.94
N LEU A 289 11.04 12.62 3.28
CA LEU A 289 11.40 12.84 1.88
C LEU A 289 12.55 13.86 1.73
N GLU A 290 12.59 14.96 2.52
CA GLU A 290 13.58 16.03 2.32
C GLU A 290 14.93 15.76 2.99
N ASP A 291 14.98 15.05 4.13
CA ASP A 291 16.23 14.84 4.85
C ASP A 291 17.25 14.10 3.95
N TRP A 292 18.51 14.57 4.00
CA TRP A 292 19.62 14.01 3.22
C TRP A 292 19.38 14.06 1.69
N ASP A 293 18.79 15.15 1.21
CA ASP A 293 18.51 15.41 -0.21
C ASP A 293 17.66 14.30 -0.88
N GLY A 294 16.80 13.63 -0.09
CA GLY A 294 15.97 12.53 -0.56
C GLY A 294 14.85 12.94 -1.51
N ASN A 295 14.57 14.24 -1.63
CA ASN A 295 13.57 14.80 -2.53
C ASN A 295 14.12 15.22 -3.90
N VAL A 296 15.37 14.90 -4.21
CA VAL A 296 15.94 15.16 -5.54
C VAL A 296 15.23 14.31 -6.59
N ALA A 297 14.88 14.94 -7.72
CA ALA A 297 14.21 14.25 -8.83
C ALA A 297 15.17 13.39 -9.65
N GLY A 298 14.71 12.22 -10.07
CA GLY A 298 15.42 11.35 -11.00
C GLY A 298 15.36 11.87 -12.45
N LYS A 299 16.47 11.75 -13.19
CA LYS A 299 16.61 12.26 -14.58
C LYS A 299 15.56 11.69 -15.51
N ALA A 300 15.30 10.40 -15.46
CA ALA A 300 14.40 9.74 -16.41
C ALA A 300 12.97 10.35 -16.38
N MET A 301 12.46 10.67 -15.17
CA MET A 301 11.13 11.26 -15.03
C MET A 301 11.12 12.73 -15.48
N ILE A 302 12.10 13.50 -15.07
CA ILE A 302 12.22 14.90 -15.46
C ILE A 302 12.36 15.06 -16.98
N ASP A 303 13.23 14.26 -17.62
CA ASP A 303 13.41 14.30 -19.07
C ASP A 303 12.14 13.95 -19.83
N HIS A 304 11.43 12.90 -19.41
CA HIS A 304 10.16 12.53 -20.03
C HIS A 304 9.13 13.66 -19.91
N MET A 305 8.99 14.23 -18.71
CA MET A 305 8.01 15.29 -18.45
C MET A 305 8.34 16.59 -19.20
N ASN A 306 9.61 17.00 -19.22
CA ASN A 306 10.08 18.16 -19.98
C ASN A 306 9.85 17.99 -21.49
N THR A 307 10.29 16.85 -22.05
CA THR A 307 10.23 16.58 -23.50
C THR A 307 8.80 16.57 -24.02
N ASN A 308 7.84 16.12 -23.21
CA ASN A 308 6.46 15.96 -23.63
C ASN A 308 5.54 17.10 -23.14
N GLY A 309 6.06 18.08 -22.39
CA GLY A 309 5.25 19.18 -21.85
C GLY A 309 4.21 18.71 -20.84
N ASP A 310 4.59 17.81 -19.93
CA ASP A 310 3.67 17.24 -18.92
C ASP A 310 3.20 18.32 -17.94
N PRO A 311 1.89 18.61 -17.85
CA PRO A 311 1.38 19.63 -16.92
C PRO A 311 1.57 19.27 -15.45
N ARG A 312 1.83 18.00 -15.12
CA ARG A 312 2.14 17.55 -13.75
C ARG A 312 3.53 17.97 -13.29
N LEU A 313 4.45 18.32 -14.21
CA LEU A 313 5.83 18.66 -13.87
C LEU A 313 5.90 19.71 -12.77
N ARG A 314 5.22 20.83 -12.92
CA ARG A 314 5.20 21.93 -11.94
C ARG A 314 4.42 21.61 -10.66
N ALA A 315 3.51 20.63 -10.71
CA ALA A 315 2.76 20.19 -9.55
C ALA A 315 3.53 19.17 -8.69
N ILE A 316 4.31 18.28 -9.33
CA ILE A 316 5.09 17.22 -8.69
C ILE A 316 6.47 17.71 -8.29
N PHE A 317 7.07 18.58 -9.10
CA PHE A 317 8.45 19.05 -8.91
C PHE A 317 8.53 20.57 -8.85
N GLU A 318 9.64 21.07 -8.31
CA GLU A 318 10.04 22.47 -8.39
C GLU A 318 11.49 22.53 -8.88
N PRO A 319 11.90 23.58 -9.59
CA PRO A 319 13.29 23.72 -10.03
C PRO A 319 14.20 23.93 -8.85
N GLY A 320 15.45 23.51 -8.96
CA GLY A 320 16.47 23.78 -7.95
C GLY A 320 16.69 25.27 -7.74
N ALA A 321 17.13 25.64 -6.53
CA ALA A 321 17.29 27.04 -6.15
C ALA A 321 18.22 27.83 -7.11
N ASN A 322 19.22 27.17 -7.68
CA ASN A 322 20.20 27.75 -8.61
C ASN A 322 19.96 27.32 -10.07
N ALA A 323 18.81 26.74 -10.38
CA ALA A 323 18.50 26.19 -11.72
C ALA A 323 17.89 27.24 -12.69
N ASN A 324 17.67 28.48 -12.27
CA ASN A 324 17.03 29.54 -13.09
C ASN A 324 15.70 29.09 -13.72
N GLY A 325 14.88 28.35 -12.97
CA GLY A 325 13.58 27.86 -13.44
C GLY A 325 13.63 26.60 -14.30
N ILE A 326 14.79 26.04 -14.55
CA ILE A 326 14.97 24.82 -15.35
C ILE A 326 14.81 23.58 -14.45
N TYR A 327 14.10 22.58 -14.94
CA TYR A 327 13.97 21.30 -14.27
C TYR A 327 15.05 20.34 -14.77
N ASN A 328 16.01 19.99 -13.92
CA ASN A 328 17.06 19.02 -14.18
C ASN A 328 16.94 17.85 -13.22
N GLY A 329 16.97 16.62 -13.72
CA GLY A 329 16.98 15.43 -12.89
C GLY A 329 18.37 14.88 -12.66
N LEU A 330 18.62 14.20 -11.54
CA LEU A 330 19.90 13.57 -11.25
C LEU A 330 20.10 12.33 -12.11
N ASP A 331 21.18 12.30 -12.87
CA ASP A 331 21.54 11.16 -13.71
C ASP A 331 22.16 10.03 -12.85
N PRO A 332 21.53 8.84 -12.81
CA PRO A 332 22.04 7.73 -12.03
C PRO A 332 23.34 7.14 -12.59
N MET A 333 23.72 7.46 -13.82
CA MET A 333 24.92 6.93 -14.48
C MET A 333 26.21 7.73 -14.21
N LEU A 334 26.09 8.91 -13.59
CA LEU A 334 27.24 9.70 -13.18
C LEU A 334 27.97 9.06 -12.00
N ASP A 335 29.25 9.36 -11.85
CA ASP A 335 30.01 8.99 -10.66
C ASP A 335 29.52 9.76 -9.41
N ALA A 336 29.75 9.18 -8.22
CA ALA A 336 29.26 9.73 -6.96
C ALA A 336 29.75 11.16 -6.66
N SER A 337 30.97 11.52 -7.10
CA SER A 337 31.53 12.86 -6.88
C SER A 337 30.80 13.91 -7.72
N SER A 338 30.58 13.60 -9.01
CA SER A 338 29.79 14.43 -9.92
C SER A 338 28.35 14.61 -9.44
N GLN A 339 27.73 13.53 -8.97
CA GLN A 339 26.38 13.57 -8.40
C GLN A 339 26.32 14.46 -7.15
N THR A 340 27.27 14.31 -6.22
CA THR A 340 27.35 15.13 -5.00
C THR A 340 27.52 16.61 -5.35
N THR A 341 28.33 16.93 -6.37
CA THR A 341 28.52 18.32 -6.84
C THR A 341 27.21 18.91 -7.37
N LEU A 342 26.43 18.14 -8.16
CA LEU A 342 25.15 18.60 -8.69
C LEU A 342 24.11 18.79 -7.58
N VAL A 343 24.03 17.87 -6.61
CA VAL A 343 23.12 17.98 -5.46
C VAL A 343 23.47 19.22 -4.63
N SER A 344 24.72 19.40 -4.23
CA SER A 344 25.16 20.56 -3.44
C SER A 344 25.09 21.88 -4.21
N GLY A 345 25.19 21.83 -5.54
CA GLY A 345 25.06 23.01 -6.41
C GLY A 345 23.65 23.57 -6.49
N GLY A 346 22.62 22.85 -6.04
CA GLY A 346 21.23 23.32 -6.02
C GLY A 346 20.63 23.56 -7.40
N THR A 347 21.13 22.85 -8.44
CA THR A 347 20.67 22.95 -9.82
C THR A 347 19.66 21.88 -10.21
N LEU A 348 19.46 20.86 -9.36
CA LEU A 348 18.55 19.75 -9.61
C LEU A 348 17.14 20.09 -9.14
N ALA A 349 16.15 19.61 -9.88
CA ALA A 349 14.76 19.68 -9.49
C ALA A 349 14.50 18.84 -8.21
N LEU A 350 13.61 19.35 -7.39
CA LEU A 350 13.18 18.70 -6.15
C LEU A 350 11.70 18.33 -6.26
N TYR A 351 11.25 17.35 -5.51
CA TYR A 351 9.81 17.17 -5.30
C TYR A 351 9.20 18.44 -4.71
N ASN A 352 8.08 18.87 -5.29
CA ASN A 352 7.41 20.12 -4.91
C ASN A 352 7.02 20.06 -3.42
N ARG A 353 7.66 20.91 -2.62
CA ARG A 353 7.54 20.88 -1.17
C ARG A 353 6.12 21.17 -0.71
N SER A 354 5.48 22.18 -1.30
CA SER A 354 4.12 22.55 -0.91
C SER A 354 3.06 21.55 -1.40
N THR A 355 3.27 20.87 -2.53
CA THR A 355 2.33 19.84 -3.00
C THR A 355 2.48 18.53 -2.21
N LEU A 356 3.72 18.15 -1.89
CA LEU A 356 4.05 16.81 -1.39
C LEU A 356 4.64 16.86 0.02
N SER A 357 5.95 17.09 0.16
CA SER A 357 6.67 16.82 1.40
C SER A 357 6.25 17.67 2.61
N ARG A 358 5.79 18.91 2.40
CA ARG A 358 5.32 19.81 3.45
C ARG A 358 3.81 19.93 3.54
N ASN A 359 3.09 19.22 2.69
CA ASN A 359 1.64 19.13 2.75
C ASN A 359 1.23 18.22 3.92
N GLN A 360 0.97 18.79 5.08
CA GLN A 360 0.61 18.03 6.29
C GLN A 360 -0.77 17.35 6.18
N PHE A 361 -1.60 17.77 5.21
CA PHE A 361 -2.89 17.19 4.88
C PHE A 361 -2.81 16.17 3.74
N PHE A 362 -1.61 15.75 3.33
CA PHE A 362 -1.43 14.73 2.32
C PHE A 362 -2.10 13.42 2.76
N PRO A 363 -3.09 12.90 2.03
CA PRO A 363 -3.81 11.70 2.43
C PRO A 363 -3.00 10.42 2.20
N GLY A 364 -3.28 9.39 2.96
CA GLY A 364 -2.78 8.05 2.68
C GLY A 364 -3.57 7.42 1.53
N ILE A 365 -2.94 7.21 0.38
CA ILE A 365 -3.60 6.68 -0.82
C ILE A 365 -3.60 5.16 -0.79
N LEU A 366 -4.79 4.55 -0.91
CA LEU A 366 -4.98 3.11 -1.04
C LEU A 366 -5.22 2.72 -2.51
N MET A 367 -6.19 3.38 -3.16
CA MET A 367 -6.50 3.19 -4.56
C MET A 367 -7.15 4.45 -5.14
N ASN A 368 -6.77 4.83 -6.33
CA ASN A 368 -7.29 6.05 -6.95
C ASN A 368 -7.79 5.85 -8.38
N ALA A 369 -8.54 6.83 -8.89
CA ALA A 369 -9.20 6.76 -10.18
C ALA A 369 -8.22 6.69 -11.36
N ALA A 370 -7.07 7.36 -11.27
CA ALA A 370 -6.06 7.29 -12.33
C ALA A 370 -5.50 5.89 -12.48
N GLU A 371 -5.15 5.24 -11.36
CA GLU A 371 -4.72 3.84 -11.34
C GLU A 371 -5.74 2.93 -12.01
N VAL A 372 -7.02 3.05 -11.57
CA VAL A 372 -8.10 2.20 -12.11
C VAL A 372 -8.31 2.45 -13.61
N SER A 373 -8.24 3.70 -14.07
CA SER A 373 -8.34 4.00 -15.52
C SER A 373 -7.21 3.36 -16.31
N PHE A 374 -5.98 3.33 -15.79
CA PHE A 374 -4.86 2.62 -16.44
C PHE A 374 -5.00 1.09 -16.39
N LEU A 375 -5.61 0.52 -15.35
CA LEU A 375 -5.96 -0.91 -15.31
C LEU A 375 -7.02 -1.25 -16.37
N VAL A 376 -8.04 -0.39 -16.54
CA VAL A 376 -9.07 -0.51 -17.57
C VAL A 376 -8.47 -0.39 -18.97
N ALA A 377 -7.54 0.56 -19.17
CA ALA A 377 -6.86 0.73 -20.45
C ALA A 377 -6.10 -0.55 -20.86
N GLU A 378 -5.34 -1.13 -19.93
CA GLU A 378 -4.64 -2.38 -20.16
C GLU A 378 -5.60 -3.54 -20.46
N ALA A 379 -6.68 -3.67 -19.66
CA ALA A 379 -7.67 -4.72 -19.83
C ALA A 379 -8.34 -4.66 -21.22
N LYS A 380 -8.75 -3.47 -21.65
CA LYS A 380 -9.35 -3.23 -22.96
C LYS A 380 -8.38 -3.49 -24.12
N LEU A 381 -7.12 -3.05 -23.96
CA LEU A 381 -6.08 -3.33 -24.95
C LEU A 381 -5.87 -4.85 -25.14
N ARG A 382 -5.81 -5.61 -24.03
CA ARG A 382 -5.66 -7.06 -24.06
C ARG A 382 -6.89 -7.77 -24.64
N ALA A 383 -8.07 -7.18 -24.53
CA ALA A 383 -9.31 -7.67 -25.13
C ALA A 383 -9.47 -7.26 -26.61
N GLY A 384 -8.54 -6.48 -27.19
CA GLY A 384 -8.60 -6.01 -28.56
C GLY A 384 -9.48 -4.76 -28.76
N ASP A 385 -10.01 -4.15 -27.70
CA ASP A 385 -10.76 -2.89 -27.74
C ASP A 385 -9.77 -1.71 -27.69
N ASP A 386 -9.13 -1.41 -28.84
CA ASP A 386 -8.12 -0.36 -28.93
C ASP A 386 -8.70 1.05 -28.67
N ALA A 387 -9.88 1.34 -29.18
CA ALA A 387 -10.54 2.61 -28.98
C ALA A 387 -10.92 2.85 -27.50
N GLY A 388 -11.47 1.83 -26.87
CA GLY A 388 -11.77 1.89 -25.44
C GLY A 388 -10.53 1.93 -24.57
N ALA A 389 -9.44 1.27 -24.97
CA ALA A 389 -8.15 1.36 -24.30
C ALA A 389 -7.57 2.78 -24.36
N LYS A 390 -7.57 3.41 -25.55
CA LYS A 390 -7.16 4.81 -25.74
C LYS A 390 -7.98 5.76 -24.87
N ALA A 391 -9.30 5.59 -24.86
CA ALA A 391 -10.18 6.44 -24.06
C ALA A 391 -9.85 6.33 -22.55
N ALA A 392 -9.68 5.11 -22.02
CA ALA A 392 -9.32 4.89 -20.63
C ALA A 392 -7.89 5.37 -20.28
N TYR A 393 -6.94 5.26 -21.21
CA TYR A 393 -5.59 5.78 -21.07
C TYR A 393 -5.57 7.31 -20.93
N ASN A 394 -6.26 8.02 -21.85
CA ASN A 394 -6.36 9.47 -21.79
C ASN A 394 -7.12 9.96 -20.54
N ASP A 395 -8.16 9.25 -20.13
CA ASP A 395 -8.90 9.49 -18.91
C ASP A 395 -8.01 9.33 -17.67
N GLY A 396 -7.17 8.28 -17.63
CA GLY A 396 -6.18 8.07 -16.57
C GLY A 396 -5.17 9.21 -16.47
N ILE A 397 -4.69 9.74 -17.59
CA ILE A 397 -3.80 10.92 -17.62
C ILE A 397 -4.51 12.13 -17.04
N ALA A 398 -5.72 12.44 -17.50
CA ALA A 398 -6.48 13.58 -17.01
C ALA A 398 -6.75 13.50 -15.50
N LYS A 399 -7.14 12.33 -15.00
CA LYS A 399 -7.34 12.09 -13.57
C LYS A 399 -6.05 12.22 -12.78
N SER A 400 -4.92 11.73 -13.32
CA SER A 400 -3.61 11.88 -12.68
C SER A 400 -3.20 13.36 -12.58
N VAL A 401 -3.38 14.14 -13.64
CA VAL A 401 -3.14 15.59 -13.62
C VAL A 401 -4.01 16.24 -12.54
N ASN A 402 -5.31 16.04 -12.61
CA ASN A 402 -6.26 16.64 -11.66
C ASN A 402 -5.99 16.23 -10.22
N PHE A 403 -5.52 14.99 -9.97
CA PHE A 403 -5.14 14.51 -8.65
C PHE A 403 -4.01 15.33 -8.04
N TYR A 404 -2.92 15.59 -8.77
CA TYR A 404 -1.78 16.36 -8.24
C TYR A 404 -2.14 17.83 -8.00
N TYR A 405 -2.96 18.44 -8.87
CA TYR A 405 -3.45 19.78 -8.65
C TYR A 405 -4.41 19.87 -7.47
N TRP A 406 -5.31 18.90 -7.32
CA TRP A 406 -6.14 18.79 -6.13
C TRP A 406 -5.31 18.61 -4.86
N LEU A 407 -4.29 17.75 -4.90
CA LEU A 407 -3.42 17.49 -3.74
C LEU A 407 -2.75 18.79 -3.24
N ARG A 408 -2.34 19.68 -4.16
CA ARG A 408 -1.81 21.00 -3.83
C ARG A 408 -2.83 21.89 -3.11
N THR A 409 -4.12 21.76 -3.39
CA THR A 409 -5.17 22.55 -2.72
C THR A 409 -5.37 22.17 -1.25
N LEU A 410 -4.94 20.98 -0.84
CA LEU A 410 -5.01 20.52 0.55
C LEU A 410 -3.90 21.13 1.43
N SER A 411 -2.83 21.60 0.81
CA SER A 411 -1.62 21.98 1.52
C SER A 411 -1.79 23.23 2.38
N ASN A 412 -1.27 23.16 3.58
CA ASN A 412 -1.10 24.30 4.50
C ASN A 412 0.30 24.96 4.35
N ASP A 413 1.13 24.53 3.40
CA ASP A 413 2.45 25.09 3.10
C ASP A 413 2.42 25.85 1.77
N ASN A 414 3.18 26.92 1.68
CA ASN A 414 3.32 27.72 0.46
C ASN A 414 4.80 28.03 0.11
N THR A 415 5.73 27.20 0.57
CA THR A 415 7.18 27.39 0.32
C THR A 415 7.51 27.37 -1.19
N SER A 416 6.81 26.56 -1.98
CA SER A 416 6.99 26.47 -3.44
C SER A 416 6.25 27.57 -4.22
N GLY A 417 5.60 28.53 -3.55
CA GLY A 417 4.80 29.56 -4.19
C GLY A 417 3.46 29.07 -4.74
N ALA A 418 2.79 29.92 -5.51
CA ALA A 418 1.52 29.60 -6.14
C ALA A 418 1.71 28.59 -7.28
N LEU A 419 0.87 27.56 -7.33
CA LEU A 419 0.84 26.63 -8.44
C LEU A 419 -0.02 27.22 -9.58
N THR A 420 0.60 27.44 -10.74
CA THR A 420 -0.15 27.84 -11.96
C THR A 420 -1.16 26.75 -12.31
N PRO A 421 -2.46 27.06 -12.42
CA PRO A 421 -3.48 26.09 -12.78
C PRO A 421 -3.18 25.38 -14.11
N THR A 422 -3.68 24.18 -14.27
CA THR A 422 -3.70 23.46 -15.55
C THR A 422 -5.02 23.70 -16.28
N SER A 423 -5.02 23.43 -17.59
CA SER A 423 -6.20 23.51 -18.42
C SER A 423 -6.42 22.22 -19.22
N ALA A 424 -7.64 22.00 -19.69
CA ALA A 424 -7.95 20.90 -20.58
C ALA A 424 -7.11 20.96 -21.87
N ALA A 425 -6.77 22.16 -22.36
CA ALA A 425 -5.91 22.34 -23.52
C ALA A 425 -4.47 21.87 -23.28
N GLU A 426 -3.89 22.14 -22.10
CA GLU A 426 -2.55 21.63 -21.76
C GLU A 426 -2.56 20.10 -21.67
N ILE A 427 -3.59 19.50 -21.08
CA ILE A 427 -3.73 18.03 -21.02
C ILE A 427 -3.85 17.45 -22.43
N ALA A 428 -4.61 18.09 -23.33
CA ALA A 428 -4.75 17.66 -24.71
C ALA A 428 -3.41 17.76 -25.49
N LEU A 429 -2.64 18.85 -25.30
CA LEU A 429 -1.31 19.00 -25.89
C LEU A 429 -0.35 17.91 -25.37
N TYR A 430 -0.37 17.62 -24.08
CA TYR A 430 0.43 16.53 -23.49
C TYR A 430 0.08 15.17 -24.08
N THR A 431 -1.22 14.83 -24.17
CA THR A 431 -1.65 13.54 -24.74
C THR A 431 -1.38 13.41 -26.24
N ALA A 432 -1.16 14.52 -26.94
CA ALA A 432 -0.78 14.55 -28.34
C ALA A 432 0.74 14.53 -28.57
N SER A 433 1.57 14.67 -27.51
CA SER A 433 3.04 14.68 -27.63
C SER A 433 3.61 13.33 -28.03
N ALA A 434 4.78 13.32 -28.66
CA ALA A 434 5.35 12.14 -29.30
C ALA A 434 5.59 10.95 -28.33
N GLY A 435 5.96 11.23 -27.09
CA GLY A 435 6.21 10.18 -26.06
C GLY A 435 4.95 9.73 -25.32
N VAL A 436 3.77 10.23 -25.66
CA VAL A 436 2.51 9.98 -24.92
C VAL A 436 1.37 9.58 -25.86
N ASN A 437 1.40 10.01 -27.12
CA ASN A 437 0.32 9.82 -28.07
C ASN A 437 0.09 8.35 -28.39
N TRP A 438 -1.11 7.85 -28.05
CA TRP A 438 -1.54 6.48 -28.27
C TRP A 438 -1.49 6.05 -29.74
N ASP A 439 -1.83 6.95 -30.65
CA ASP A 439 -1.91 6.64 -32.10
C ASP A 439 -0.53 6.48 -32.74
N LEU A 440 0.53 6.97 -32.09
CA LEU A 440 1.91 6.77 -32.55
C LEU A 440 2.51 5.44 -32.09
N ALA A 441 1.88 4.77 -31.13
CA ALA A 441 2.28 3.43 -30.68
C ALA A 441 1.68 2.37 -31.63
N LEU A 442 2.54 1.71 -32.41
CA LEU A 442 2.11 0.83 -33.51
C LEU A 442 1.75 -0.59 -33.07
N SER A 443 2.25 -1.03 -31.93
CA SER A 443 1.99 -2.37 -31.40
C SER A 443 1.30 -2.32 -30.04
N SER A 444 0.64 -3.43 -29.67
CA SER A 444 0.09 -3.58 -28.30
C SER A 444 1.16 -3.48 -27.23
N ASP A 445 2.37 -3.95 -27.49
CA ASP A 445 3.49 -3.83 -26.55
C ASP A 445 3.94 -2.38 -26.37
N ASP A 446 3.94 -1.57 -27.44
CA ASP A 446 4.26 -0.15 -27.32
C ASP A 446 3.16 0.62 -26.58
N LYS A 447 1.89 0.28 -26.80
CA LYS A 447 0.77 0.82 -26.02
C LYS A 447 0.84 0.43 -24.55
N LEU A 448 1.26 -0.80 -24.22
CA LEU A 448 1.53 -1.21 -22.84
C LEU A 448 2.66 -0.40 -22.20
N LYS A 449 3.72 -0.06 -22.96
CA LYS A 449 4.79 0.82 -22.47
C LYS A 449 4.28 2.24 -22.17
N LEU A 450 3.37 2.77 -23.00
CA LEU A 450 2.70 4.05 -22.70
C LEU A 450 1.93 4.00 -21.39
N ILE A 451 1.10 2.95 -21.19
CA ILE A 451 0.36 2.74 -19.94
C ILE A 451 1.33 2.62 -18.76
N ALA A 452 2.39 1.84 -18.89
CA ALA A 452 3.40 1.65 -17.86
C ALA A 452 4.08 2.97 -17.47
N THR A 453 4.43 3.79 -18.45
CA THR A 453 5.06 5.11 -18.25
C THR A 453 4.12 6.04 -17.49
N GLN A 454 2.82 6.07 -17.85
CA GLN A 454 1.86 6.92 -17.15
C GLN A 454 1.58 6.44 -15.73
N LYS A 455 1.54 5.12 -15.48
CA LYS A 455 1.48 4.56 -14.13
C LYS A 455 2.72 4.96 -13.32
N TRP A 456 3.91 4.85 -13.90
CA TRP A 456 5.16 5.23 -13.23
C TRP A 456 5.19 6.70 -12.80
N ILE A 457 4.77 7.62 -13.68
CA ILE A 457 4.68 9.05 -13.37
C ILE A 457 3.61 9.29 -12.28
N HIS A 458 2.46 8.61 -12.38
CA HIS A 458 1.37 8.78 -11.43
C HIS A 458 1.73 8.24 -10.04
N PHE A 459 2.30 7.04 -9.97
CA PHE A 459 2.62 6.39 -8.71
C PHE A 459 3.82 7.04 -7.99
N ASN A 460 4.86 7.40 -8.70
CA ASN A 460 6.14 7.96 -8.21
C ASN A 460 6.38 7.70 -6.70
N VAL A 461 6.40 8.75 -5.85
CA VAL A 461 6.52 8.64 -4.38
C VAL A 461 5.17 8.50 -3.67
N VAL A 462 4.03 8.53 -4.40
CA VAL A 462 2.68 8.45 -3.83
C VAL A 462 2.27 7.01 -3.56
N GLN A 463 2.56 6.09 -4.49
CA GLN A 463 2.29 4.65 -4.36
C GLN A 463 3.53 3.81 -4.76
N PRO A 464 4.67 3.94 -4.06
CA PRO A 464 5.94 3.37 -4.50
C PRO A 464 5.94 1.85 -4.66
N LEU A 465 5.23 1.12 -3.80
CA LEU A 465 5.16 -0.35 -3.87
C LEU A 465 4.41 -0.82 -5.12
N GLU A 466 3.30 -0.16 -5.46
CA GLU A 466 2.58 -0.44 -6.72
C GLU A 466 3.43 -0.06 -7.93
N ASN A 467 4.14 1.07 -7.86
CA ASN A 467 5.06 1.50 -8.91
C ASN A 467 6.10 0.41 -9.24
N TRP A 468 6.79 -0.10 -8.21
CA TRP A 468 7.79 -1.14 -8.40
C TRP A 468 7.19 -2.47 -8.88
N SER A 469 6.02 -2.83 -8.39
CA SER A 469 5.32 -4.03 -8.85
C SER A 469 4.92 -3.95 -10.32
N GLU A 470 4.40 -2.80 -10.78
CA GLU A 470 4.03 -2.61 -12.18
C GLU A 470 5.24 -2.57 -13.12
N ILE A 471 6.35 -1.94 -12.70
CA ILE A 471 7.60 -1.95 -13.48
C ILE A 471 8.14 -3.38 -13.64
N ARG A 472 8.15 -4.19 -12.57
CA ARG A 472 8.57 -5.59 -12.65
C ARG A 472 7.65 -6.41 -13.56
N ARG A 473 6.33 -6.20 -13.46
CA ARG A 473 5.32 -6.93 -14.23
C ARG A 473 5.31 -6.57 -15.72
N LEU A 474 5.45 -5.30 -16.04
CA LEU A 474 5.38 -4.80 -17.41
C LEU A 474 6.74 -4.70 -18.09
N HIS A 475 7.83 -4.78 -17.31
CA HIS A 475 9.20 -4.52 -17.75
C HIS A 475 9.35 -3.16 -18.44
N ALA A 476 8.56 -2.17 -18.01
CA ALA A 476 8.51 -0.82 -18.55
C ALA A 476 8.10 0.18 -17.44
N PRO A 477 8.59 1.43 -17.51
CA PRO A 477 9.66 1.88 -18.41
C PRO A 477 10.99 1.18 -18.13
N VAL A 478 11.89 1.17 -19.11
CA VAL A 478 13.24 0.60 -18.99
C VAL A 478 14.18 1.67 -18.47
N PHE A 479 14.95 1.33 -17.45
CA PHE A 479 15.91 2.23 -16.82
C PHE A 479 17.35 1.73 -16.99
N ASN A 480 18.29 2.67 -17.09
CA ASN A 480 19.69 2.40 -16.93
C ASN A 480 20.06 2.56 -15.44
N PHE A 481 20.82 1.63 -14.93
CA PHE A 481 21.31 1.64 -13.55
C PHE A 481 22.83 1.60 -13.50
N TRP A 482 23.42 2.42 -12.65
CA TRP A 482 24.83 2.28 -12.30
C TRP A 482 25.07 0.90 -11.69
N VAL A 483 26.09 0.21 -12.18
CA VAL A 483 26.39 -1.15 -11.72
C VAL A 483 27.26 -1.09 -10.48
N ASP A 484 26.74 -1.58 -9.35
CA ASP A 484 27.52 -1.70 -8.12
C ASP A 484 28.45 -2.93 -8.19
N ASN A 485 29.69 -2.71 -8.59
CA ASN A 485 30.70 -3.76 -8.70
C ASN A 485 31.32 -4.16 -7.35
N SER A 486 31.02 -3.47 -6.27
CA SER A 486 31.60 -3.69 -4.94
C SER A 486 30.94 -4.81 -4.13
N ASN A 487 29.76 -5.29 -4.53
CA ASN A 487 29.06 -6.37 -3.84
C ASN A 487 28.31 -7.31 -4.81
N ALA A 488 27.67 -8.34 -4.25
CA ALA A 488 26.97 -9.35 -5.03
C ALA A 488 25.71 -8.82 -5.75
N GLN A 489 25.01 -7.81 -5.18
CA GLN A 489 23.80 -7.22 -5.76
C GLN A 489 24.15 -5.99 -6.61
N LYS A 490 24.33 -6.22 -7.89
CA LYS A 490 24.86 -5.22 -8.84
C LYS A 490 23.80 -4.26 -9.39
N GLN A 491 22.53 -4.64 -9.33
CA GLN A 491 21.38 -3.90 -9.85
C GLN A 491 20.15 -4.10 -8.94
N PRO A 492 19.08 -3.35 -9.11
CA PRO A 492 17.85 -3.53 -8.31
C PRO A 492 17.39 -4.98 -8.24
N PRO A 493 16.92 -5.44 -7.08
CA PRO A 493 16.49 -6.82 -6.88
C PRO A 493 15.12 -7.10 -7.53
N TYR A 494 14.77 -8.38 -7.64
CA TYR A 494 13.42 -8.80 -8.05
C TYR A 494 12.45 -8.94 -6.87
N ARG A 495 12.96 -9.07 -5.65
CA ARG A 495 12.18 -9.20 -4.41
C ARG A 495 12.99 -8.74 -3.20
N TRP A 496 12.34 -8.65 -2.06
CA TRP A 496 13.01 -8.54 -0.77
C TRP A 496 13.22 -9.92 -0.16
N ILE A 497 14.32 -10.08 0.59
CA ILE A 497 14.54 -11.24 1.44
C ILE A 497 13.69 -11.17 2.70
N TYR A 498 13.52 -12.31 3.39
CA TYR A 498 12.89 -12.31 4.71
C TYR A 498 13.83 -11.74 5.77
N PRO A 499 13.31 -11.18 6.89
CA PRO A 499 14.16 -10.77 7.99
C PRO A 499 14.82 -11.99 8.64
N SER A 500 16.02 -11.79 9.18
CA SER A 500 16.80 -12.86 9.84
C SER A 500 16.08 -13.50 11.04
N SER A 501 15.10 -12.80 11.62
CA SER A 501 14.23 -13.34 12.66
C SER A 501 13.46 -14.59 12.23
N GLU A 502 13.11 -14.74 10.97
CA GLU A 502 12.42 -15.93 10.45
C GLU A 502 13.31 -17.18 10.58
N ASN A 503 14.58 -17.05 10.20
CA ASN A 503 15.54 -18.14 10.38
C ASN A 503 15.78 -18.48 11.86
N THR A 504 15.64 -17.50 12.75
CA THR A 504 15.91 -17.70 14.20
C THR A 504 14.70 -18.25 14.94
N TYR A 505 13.51 -17.69 14.70
CA TYR A 505 12.32 -17.95 15.53
C TYR A 505 11.28 -18.84 14.84
N ASN A 506 11.33 -19.02 13.53
CA ASN A 506 10.43 -19.86 12.74
C ASN A 506 11.19 -20.86 11.87
N THR A 507 12.34 -21.34 12.34
CA THR A 507 13.38 -22.08 11.60
C THR A 507 12.82 -23.23 10.75
N ALA A 508 11.96 -24.08 11.33
CA ALA A 508 11.43 -25.25 10.63
C ALA A 508 10.54 -24.88 9.44
N ASN A 509 9.72 -23.84 9.58
CA ASN A 509 8.86 -23.36 8.50
C ASN A 509 9.68 -22.53 7.49
N TYR A 510 10.63 -21.69 7.95
CA TYR A 510 11.53 -20.93 7.07
C TYR A 510 12.37 -21.84 6.16
N ALA A 511 12.80 -23.01 6.62
CA ALA A 511 13.55 -23.98 5.81
C ALA A 511 12.81 -24.36 4.51
N THR A 512 11.47 -24.29 4.48
CA THR A 512 10.66 -24.61 3.30
C THR A 512 10.77 -23.56 2.18
N VAL A 513 11.17 -22.35 2.50
CA VAL A 513 11.30 -21.21 1.56
C VAL A 513 12.73 -20.69 1.41
N GLN A 514 13.66 -21.16 2.23
CA GLN A 514 15.05 -20.69 2.30
C GLN A 514 15.77 -20.72 0.93
N ALA A 515 15.52 -21.72 0.11
CA ALA A 515 16.13 -21.85 -1.22
C ALA A 515 15.77 -20.68 -2.16
N ASN A 516 14.60 -20.08 -1.97
CA ASN A 516 14.09 -18.95 -2.75
C ASN A 516 14.32 -17.60 -2.06
N ASP A 517 14.89 -17.59 -0.85
CA ASP A 517 15.15 -16.36 -0.09
C ASP A 517 16.43 -15.67 -0.56
N ASN A 518 16.35 -15.09 -1.73
CA ASN A 518 17.44 -14.33 -2.34
C ASN A 518 16.87 -13.17 -3.19
N LEU A 519 17.70 -12.21 -3.54
CA LEU A 519 17.33 -11.00 -4.26
C LEU A 519 17.07 -11.20 -5.76
N THR A 520 17.39 -12.39 -6.30
CA THR A 520 17.33 -12.70 -7.73
C THR A 520 16.17 -13.62 -8.12
N THR A 521 15.52 -14.27 -7.17
CA THR A 521 14.29 -15.05 -7.39
C THR A 521 13.13 -14.10 -7.68
N ARG A 522 12.39 -14.37 -8.78
CA ARG A 522 11.22 -13.55 -9.16
C ARG A 522 10.00 -13.92 -8.35
N ILE A 523 9.11 -12.96 -8.18
CA ILE A 523 7.75 -13.23 -7.68
C ILE A 523 6.99 -14.01 -8.76
N PHE A 524 6.08 -14.90 -8.37
CA PHE A 524 5.40 -15.86 -9.27
C PHE A 524 4.69 -15.22 -10.47
N TRP A 525 4.29 -13.97 -10.39
CA TRP A 525 3.65 -13.21 -11.47
C TRP A 525 4.64 -12.39 -12.33
N ASP A 526 5.91 -12.27 -11.93
CA ASP A 526 6.96 -11.60 -12.71
C ASP A 526 7.56 -12.60 -13.70
N ILE A 527 6.83 -12.85 -14.78
CA ILE A 527 7.20 -13.77 -15.85
C ILE A 527 7.72 -12.99 -17.07
N ARG A 528 8.71 -13.58 -17.76
CA ARG A 528 9.28 -13.04 -19.01
C ARG A 528 8.89 -13.92 -20.19
#